data_de91d2d11740336dc638de0a7b6c9986
#
_entry.id   de91d2d11740336dc638de0a7b6c9986
#
_cell.length_a   1.000
_cell.length_b   1.000
_cell.length_c   1.000
_cell.angle_alpha   90.00
_cell.angle_beta   90.00
_cell.angle_gamma   90.00
#
_symmetry.space_group_name_H-M   'P 1'
#
loop_
_entity.id
_entity.type
_entity.pdbx_description
1 polymer ?
#
loop_
_entity_poly.entity_id
_entity_poly.type
_entity_poly.pdbx_seq_one_letter_code
_entity_poly.pdbx_strand_id
1 'polypeptide(L)'
;MTDFKNGQELLEVCKKKQCSISEVMKQREIEGTSSTKKEVEDKMRKALAIMKEAVRKPLEDPKPSMSGLIGGEAKQITGYRESGTNVCGTFMNKLIAYSMAVLEVNASMGVIVAAPTAGSSGVVPGVLLALQEEKGFSDEQMTDALFHTAAIGYLLMNIFSSSTNLAGDVCTTLFGSTSILTLTEWEVWLCVGLAVAVTLL
;
A
#
# COMPACT_ATOMS: atom_id res chain seq x y z
N MET A 1 -5.59 -25.79 -6.20
CA MET A 1 -5.12 -24.44 -6.47
C MET A 1 -5.94 -23.46 -5.66
N THR A 2 -5.29 -22.65 -4.82
CA THR A 2 -5.97 -21.66 -3.95
C THR A 2 -6.08 -20.35 -4.74
N ASP A 3 -6.98 -20.32 -5.72
CA ASP A 3 -7.21 -19.14 -6.54
C ASP A 3 -8.61 -18.58 -6.28
N PHE A 4 -8.77 -17.27 -6.39
CA PHE A 4 -10.03 -16.55 -6.21
C PHE A 4 -10.06 -15.34 -7.16
N LYS A 5 -11.21 -15.05 -7.74
CA LYS A 5 -11.38 -13.95 -8.71
C LYS A 5 -12.18 -12.78 -8.13
N ASN A 6 -12.95 -13.04 -7.08
CA ASN A 6 -13.80 -12.05 -6.44
C ASN A 6 -13.81 -12.24 -4.91
N GLY A 7 -14.38 -11.27 -4.20
CA GLY A 7 -14.41 -11.28 -2.73
C GLY A 7 -15.26 -12.41 -2.15
N GLN A 8 -16.32 -12.85 -2.87
CA GLN A 8 -17.16 -13.96 -2.39
C GLN A 8 -16.39 -15.28 -2.43
N GLU A 9 -15.66 -15.56 -3.51
CA GLU A 9 -14.80 -16.74 -3.61
C GLU A 9 -13.70 -16.75 -2.54
N LEU A 10 -13.08 -15.58 -2.28
CA LEU A 10 -12.10 -15.44 -1.20
C LEU A 10 -12.70 -15.81 0.16
N LEU A 11 -13.89 -15.28 0.47
CA LEU A 11 -14.59 -15.59 1.71
C LEU A 11 -14.98 -17.07 1.82
N GLU A 12 -15.41 -17.70 0.73
CA GLU A 12 -15.71 -19.14 0.69
C GLU A 12 -14.47 -19.99 0.95
N VAL A 13 -13.30 -19.61 0.36
CA VAL A 13 -12.02 -20.28 0.63
C VAL A 13 -11.63 -20.14 2.09
N CYS A 14 -11.74 -18.93 2.67
CA CYS A 14 -11.46 -18.68 4.08
C CYS A 14 -12.35 -19.55 5.00
N LYS A 15 -13.67 -19.59 4.73
CA LYS A 15 -14.62 -20.40 5.49
C LYS A 15 -14.33 -21.89 5.36
N LYS A 16 -14.08 -22.39 4.15
CA LYS A 16 -13.79 -23.79 3.87
C LYS A 16 -12.51 -24.27 4.54
N LYS A 17 -11.48 -23.45 4.51
CA LYS A 17 -10.16 -23.77 5.09
C LYS A 17 -10.01 -23.33 6.55
N GLN A 18 -10.99 -22.59 7.09
CA GLN A 18 -10.95 -22.01 8.45
C GLN A 18 -9.65 -21.23 8.73
N CYS A 19 -9.23 -20.42 7.75
CA CYS A 19 -8.00 -19.64 7.82
C CYS A 19 -8.25 -18.16 7.47
N SER A 20 -7.30 -17.29 7.84
CA SER A 20 -7.36 -15.86 7.55
C SER A 20 -7.09 -15.57 6.07
N ILE A 21 -7.47 -14.37 5.64
CA ILE A 21 -7.16 -13.88 4.29
C ILE A 21 -5.64 -13.88 4.05
N SER A 22 -4.82 -13.50 5.05
CA SER A 22 -3.37 -13.53 4.92
C SER A 22 -2.85 -14.93 4.62
N GLU A 23 -3.39 -15.96 5.29
CA GLU A 23 -2.97 -17.34 5.07
C GLU A 23 -3.42 -17.88 3.70
N VAL A 24 -4.62 -17.49 3.24
CA VAL A 24 -5.07 -17.81 1.86
C VAL A 24 -4.11 -17.19 0.83
N MET A 25 -3.73 -15.93 1.03
CA MET A 25 -2.81 -15.26 0.12
C MET A 25 -1.40 -15.86 0.14
N LYS A 26 -0.88 -16.23 1.33
CA LYS A 26 0.39 -16.96 1.46
C LYS A 26 0.35 -18.28 0.69
N GLN A 27 -0.71 -19.07 0.86
CA GLN A 27 -0.87 -20.34 0.14
C GLN A 27 -0.93 -20.13 -1.38
N ARG A 28 -1.64 -19.11 -1.83
CA ARG A 28 -1.71 -18.76 -3.25
C ARG A 28 -0.32 -18.43 -3.81
N GLU A 29 0.46 -17.64 -3.11
CA GLU A 29 1.84 -17.30 -3.52
C GLU A 29 2.75 -18.53 -3.53
N ILE A 30 2.64 -19.43 -2.53
CA ILE A 30 3.39 -20.69 -2.47
C ILE A 30 3.07 -21.56 -3.70
N GLU A 31 1.77 -21.73 -4.00
CA GLU A 31 1.33 -22.53 -5.14
C GLU A 31 1.72 -21.91 -6.50
N GLY A 32 1.64 -20.58 -6.62
CA GLY A 32 1.95 -19.86 -7.85
C GLY A 32 3.44 -19.74 -8.18
N THR A 33 4.29 -19.63 -7.15
CA THR A 33 5.74 -19.44 -7.32
C THR A 33 6.56 -20.69 -7.03
N SER A 34 5.93 -21.78 -6.61
CA SER A 34 6.60 -23.00 -6.13
C SER A 34 7.64 -22.73 -5.03
N SER A 35 7.42 -21.65 -4.26
CA SER A 35 8.29 -21.22 -3.16
C SER A 35 7.87 -21.89 -1.85
N THR A 36 8.77 -21.93 -0.87
CA THR A 36 8.43 -22.37 0.49
C THR A 36 7.71 -21.27 1.27
N LYS A 37 6.93 -21.63 2.29
CA LYS A 37 6.25 -20.67 3.18
C LYS A 37 7.24 -19.67 3.77
N LYS A 38 8.41 -20.14 4.20
CA LYS A 38 9.47 -19.29 4.76
C LYS A 38 9.97 -18.26 3.77
N GLU A 39 10.21 -18.65 2.52
CA GLU A 39 10.68 -17.72 1.48
C GLU A 39 9.64 -16.63 1.17
N VAL A 40 8.35 -16.99 1.13
CA VAL A 40 7.26 -16.03 0.91
C VAL A 40 7.17 -15.03 2.06
N GLU A 41 7.23 -15.50 3.31
CA GLU A 41 7.24 -14.65 4.49
C GLU A 41 8.49 -13.76 4.57
N ASP A 42 9.67 -14.29 4.27
CA ASP A 42 10.93 -13.54 4.26
C ASP A 42 10.94 -12.45 3.19
N LYS A 43 10.35 -12.70 2.01
CA LYS A 43 10.15 -11.67 0.98
C LYS A 43 9.27 -10.53 1.49
N MET A 44 8.16 -10.86 2.17
CA MET A 44 7.26 -9.83 2.70
C MET A 44 7.90 -9.04 3.85
N ARG A 45 8.67 -9.69 4.74
CA ARG A 45 9.46 -8.99 5.77
C ARG A 45 10.50 -8.04 5.18
N LYS A 46 11.17 -8.44 4.09
CA LYS A 46 12.07 -7.53 3.35
C LYS A 46 11.32 -6.34 2.77
N ALA A 47 10.13 -6.55 2.21
CA ALA A 47 9.30 -5.45 1.73
C ALA A 47 8.93 -4.49 2.88
N LEU A 48 8.50 -5.00 4.03
CA LEU A 48 8.22 -4.17 5.21
C LEU A 48 9.46 -3.37 5.66
N ALA A 49 10.63 -3.99 5.66
CA ALA A 49 11.88 -3.30 6.02
C ALA A 49 12.22 -2.16 5.04
N ILE A 50 12.02 -2.37 3.73
CA ILE A 50 12.19 -1.33 2.71
C ILE A 50 11.18 -0.20 2.93
N MET A 51 9.91 -0.51 3.22
CA MET A 51 8.87 0.48 3.52
C MET A 51 9.24 1.35 4.71
N LYS A 52 9.71 0.74 5.81
CA LYS A 52 10.19 1.45 7.01
C LYS A 52 11.33 2.40 6.69
N GLU A 53 12.30 1.92 5.93
CA GLU A 53 13.46 2.71 5.54
C GLU A 53 13.07 3.88 4.61
N ALA A 54 12.13 3.64 3.67
CA ALA A 54 11.63 4.65 2.76
C ALA A 54 10.85 5.77 3.48
N VAL A 55 10.18 5.46 4.59
CA VAL A 55 9.55 6.49 5.44
C VAL A 55 10.59 7.22 6.28
N ARG A 56 11.53 6.50 6.90
CA ARG A 56 12.49 7.07 7.84
C ARG A 56 13.46 8.06 7.20
N LYS A 57 14.06 7.67 6.07
CA LYS A 57 15.12 8.46 5.43
C LYS A 57 14.75 9.92 5.14
N PRO A 58 13.64 10.24 4.46
CA PRO A 58 13.30 11.63 4.16
C PRO A 58 12.93 12.46 5.38
N LEU A 59 12.45 11.81 6.44
CA LEU A 59 12.15 12.51 7.70
C LEU A 59 13.43 12.95 8.42
N GLU A 60 14.49 12.16 8.33
CA GLU A 60 15.80 12.46 8.94
C GLU A 60 16.65 13.35 8.01
N ASP A 61 16.88 12.89 6.79
CA ASP A 61 17.76 13.52 5.79
C ASP A 61 17.07 13.59 4.42
N PRO A 62 16.21 14.60 4.19
CA PRO A 62 15.49 14.75 2.93
C PRO A 62 16.44 15.05 1.77
N LYS A 63 16.23 14.36 0.65
CA LYS A 63 17.01 14.57 -0.58
C LYS A 63 16.13 15.20 -1.64
N PRO A 64 16.64 16.20 -2.38
CA PRO A 64 15.89 16.77 -3.49
C PRO A 64 15.71 15.72 -4.59
N SER A 65 14.56 15.78 -5.27
CA SER A 65 14.33 15.03 -6.50
C SER A 65 15.30 15.44 -7.59
N MET A 66 15.41 14.66 -8.66
CA MET A 66 16.27 14.98 -9.80
C MET A 66 15.92 16.34 -10.46
N SER A 67 14.64 16.73 -10.40
CA SER A 67 14.17 18.03 -10.91
C SER A 67 14.37 19.18 -9.92
N GLY A 68 14.68 18.91 -8.67
CA GLY A 68 14.76 19.89 -7.58
C GLY A 68 13.40 20.42 -7.12
N LEU A 69 12.27 19.90 -7.65
CA LEU A 69 10.92 20.40 -7.35
C LEU A 69 10.33 19.77 -6.08
N ILE A 70 10.78 18.59 -5.69
CA ILE A 70 10.28 17.82 -4.55
C ILE A 70 11.46 17.46 -3.64
N GLY A 71 11.26 17.55 -2.34
CA GLY A 71 12.22 17.11 -1.33
C GLY A 71 12.14 17.95 -0.06
N GLY A 72 11.77 17.28 1.05
CA GLY A 72 11.67 17.88 2.38
C GLY A 72 10.25 18.20 2.83
N GLU A 73 9.23 17.97 1.99
CA GLU A 73 7.82 18.19 2.32
C GLU A 73 7.37 17.30 3.49
N ALA A 74 7.78 16.03 3.50
CA ALA A 74 7.47 15.10 4.59
C ALA A 74 8.01 15.60 5.94
N LYS A 75 9.22 16.12 5.96
CA LYS A 75 9.85 16.72 7.15
C LYS A 75 9.11 17.98 7.58
N GLN A 76 8.70 18.83 6.65
CA GLN A 76 7.92 20.04 6.93
C GLN A 76 6.54 19.69 7.53
N ILE A 77 5.84 18.70 6.96
CA ILE A 77 4.54 18.23 7.48
C ILE A 77 4.71 17.67 8.90
N THR A 78 5.82 16.96 9.18
CA THR A 78 6.13 16.49 10.53
C THR A 78 6.34 17.64 11.50
N GLY A 79 7.10 18.66 11.13
CA GLY A 79 7.28 19.87 11.94
C GLY A 79 5.96 20.62 12.18
N TYR A 80 5.11 20.72 11.15
CA TYR A 80 3.76 21.29 11.30
C TYR A 80 2.88 20.50 12.27
N ARG A 81 2.94 19.17 12.22
CA ARG A 81 2.25 18.29 13.18
C ARG A 81 2.67 18.58 14.61
N GLU A 82 3.95 18.77 14.86
CA GLU A 82 4.52 19.02 16.18
C GLU A 82 4.19 20.42 16.71
N SER A 83 3.85 21.38 15.86
CA SER A 83 3.43 22.73 16.25
C SER A 83 2.06 22.78 16.98
N GLY A 84 1.28 21.69 16.93
CA GLY A 84 0.00 21.56 17.61
C GLY A 84 -1.19 22.28 16.96
N THR A 85 -0.97 23.00 15.85
CA THR A 85 -2.00 23.81 15.14
C THR A 85 -2.55 23.15 13.88
N ASN A 86 -2.48 21.82 13.81
CA ASN A 86 -2.84 21.10 12.59
C ASN A 86 -4.35 20.89 12.43
N VAL A 87 -4.89 21.18 11.24
CA VAL A 87 -6.33 21.12 10.92
C VAL A 87 -6.83 19.67 10.82
N CYS A 88 -6.01 18.75 10.30
CA CYS A 88 -6.40 17.35 10.04
C CYS A 88 -6.21 16.43 11.27
N GLY A 89 -5.68 16.93 12.37
CA GLY A 89 -5.32 16.13 13.53
C GLY A 89 -3.98 15.41 13.39
N THR A 90 -3.41 15.01 14.51
CA THR A 90 -2.02 14.51 14.60
C THR A 90 -1.82 13.21 13.83
N PHE A 91 -2.76 12.28 13.90
CA PHE A 91 -2.66 10.98 13.22
C PHE A 91 -2.71 11.14 11.70
N MET A 92 -3.66 11.92 11.17
CA MET A 92 -3.76 12.13 9.73
C MET A 92 -2.52 12.84 9.16
N ASN A 93 -1.98 13.84 9.88
CA ASN A 93 -0.74 14.49 9.47
C ASN A 93 0.46 13.52 9.49
N LYS A 94 0.53 12.58 10.45
CA LYS A 94 1.55 11.52 10.45
C LYS A 94 1.43 10.65 9.19
N LEU A 95 0.21 10.19 8.87
CA LEU A 95 -0.07 9.38 7.69
C LEU A 95 0.33 10.09 6.40
N ILE A 96 -0.02 11.36 6.26
CA ILE A 96 0.34 12.19 5.10
C ILE A 96 1.87 12.35 5.03
N ALA A 97 2.53 12.67 6.14
CA ALA A 97 3.99 12.83 6.17
C ALA A 97 4.71 11.53 5.73
N TYR A 98 4.26 10.37 6.21
CA TYR A 98 4.85 9.08 5.87
C TYR A 98 4.61 8.70 4.40
N SER A 99 3.40 8.96 3.88
CA SER A 99 3.10 8.76 2.47
C SER A 99 3.95 9.65 1.58
N MET A 100 4.11 10.92 1.93
CA MET A 100 4.96 11.87 1.20
C MET A 100 6.44 11.48 1.25
N ALA A 101 6.92 10.98 2.39
CA ALA A 101 8.30 10.51 2.53
C ALA A 101 8.64 9.43 1.50
N VAL A 102 7.77 8.43 1.33
CA VAL A 102 7.99 7.39 0.32
C VAL A 102 7.99 7.95 -1.10
N LEU A 103 7.12 8.93 -1.40
CA LEU A 103 7.09 9.59 -2.71
C LEU A 103 8.35 10.43 -2.96
N GLU A 104 8.92 11.07 -1.93
CA GLU A 104 10.21 11.77 -2.02
C GLU A 104 11.36 10.80 -2.33
N VAL A 105 11.38 9.60 -1.67
CA VAL A 105 12.36 8.55 -2.00
C VAL A 105 12.24 8.12 -3.45
N ASN A 106 11.02 7.92 -3.95
CA ASN A 106 10.79 7.57 -5.35
C ASN A 106 11.26 8.69 -6.29
N ALA A 107 10.92 9.94 -5.99
CA ALA A 107 11.31 11.10 -6.81
C ALA A 107 12.83 11.36 -6.82
N SER A 108 13.54 10.94 -5.78
CA SER A 108 15.01 11.01 -5.69
C SER A 108 15.71 9.74 -6.17
N MET A 109 15.02 8.85 -6.90
CA MET A 109 15.54 7.59 -7.43
C MET A 109 16.01 6.59 -6.35
N GLY A 110 15.41 6.66 -5.17
CA GLY A 110 15.66 5.71 -4.09
C GLY A 110 14.86 4.41 -4.23
N VAL A 111 15.10 3.47 -3.33
CA VAL A 111 14.44 2.16 -3.34
C VAL A 111 13.13 2.24 -2.56
N ILE A 112 12.04 1.87 -3.21
CA ILE A 112 10.70 1.73 -2.62
C ILE A 112 10.10 0.37 -2.96
N VAL A 113 9.05 -0.03 -2.26
CA VAL A 113 8.25 -1.20 -2.63
C VAL A 113 7.22 -0.76 -3.68
N ALA A 114 7.23 -1.42 -4.81
CA ALA A 114 6.25 -1.17 -5.87
C ALA A 114 4.85 -1.60 -5.41
N ALA A 115 3.87 -0.79 -5.78
CA ALA A 115 2.45 -1.08 -5.66
C ALA A 115 1.78 -0.85 -7.02
N PRO A 116 0.52 -1.29 -7.24
CA PRO A 116 -0.12 -1.17 -8.56
C PRO A 116 -0.14 0.23 -9.15
N THR A 117 -0.10 1.27 -8.31
CA THR A 117 -0.01 2.67 -8.75
C THR A 117 1.11 3.41 -8.04
N ALA A 118 1.61 4.49 -8.63
CA ALA A 118 2.63 5.34 -8.02
C ALA A 118 2.16 5.92 -6.68
N GLY A 119 0.89 6.33 -6.57
CA GLY A 119 0.30 6.82 -5.33
C GLY A 119 0.20 5.77 -4.25
N SER A 120 -0.23 4.55 -4.59
CA SER A 120 -0.38 3.46 -3.62
C SER A 120 0.95 3.01 -3.03
N SER A 121 2.07 3.15 -3.75
CA SER A 121 3.41 2.86 -3.23
C SER A 121 3.81 3.75 -2.05
N GLY A 122 3.21 4.94 -1.94
CA GLY A 122 3.35 5.83 -0.78
C GLY A 122 2.27 5.63 0.28
N VAL A 123 1.00 5.52 -0.15
CA VAL A 123 -0.15 5.44 0.77
C VAL A 123 -0.14 4.17 1.61
N VAL A 124 0.15 3.00 1.01
CA VAL A 124 0.17 1.73 1.73
C VAL A 124 1.17 1.75 2.90
N PRO A 125 2.47 2.04 2.69
CA PRO A 125 3.40 2.13 3.82
C PRO A 125 3.06 3.28 4.77
N GLY A 126 2.57 4.42 4.27
CA GLY A 126 2.17 5.55 5.11
C GLY A 126 1.09 5.19 6.13
N VAL A 127 0.02 4.53 5.67
CA VAL A 127 -1.09 4.07 6.53
C VAL A 127 -0.60 3.00 7.50
N LEU A 128 0.05 1.96 7.00
CA LEU A 128 0.46 0.82 7.80
C LEU A 128 1.44 1.22 8.90
N LEU A 129 2.47 2.00 8.58
CA LEU A 129 3.48 2.40 9.57
C LEU A 129 2.96 3.44 10.56
N ALA A 130 2.09 4.36 10.13
CA ALA A 130 1.43 5.26 11.05
C ALA A 130 0.57 4.50 12.06
N LEU A 131 -0.16 3.46 11.63
CA LEU A 131 -0.94 2.59 12.51
C LEU A 131 -0.05 1.72 13.40
N GLN A 132 1.04 1.18 12.87
CA GLN A 132 2.00 0.39 13.65
C GLN A 132 2.48 1.18 14.87
N GLU A 133 2.89 2.43 14.66
CA GLU A 133 3.37 3.28 15.76
C GLU A 133 2.25 3.70 16.72
N GLU A 134 1.06 4.03 16.19
CA GLU A 134 -0.06 4.50 17.01
C GLU A 134 -0.64 3.41 17.92
N LYS A 135 -0.68 2.17 17.42
CA LYS A 135 -1.29 1.03 18.09
C LYS A 135 -0.27 0.04 18.67
N GLY A 136 1.01 0.18 18.36
CA GLY A 136 2.07 -0.71 18.87
C GLY A 136 2.04 -2.10 18.26
N PHE A 137 1.62 -2.25 16.99
CA PHE A 137 1.59 -3.55 16.31
C PHE A 137 3.00 -4.11 16.09
N SER A 138 3.13 -5.43 16.22
CA SER A 138 4.39 -6.13 15.94
C SER A 138 4.67 -6.23 14.42
N ASP A 139 5.93 -6.51 14.07
CA ASP A 139 6.32 -6.70 12.67
C ASP A 139 5.68 -7.92 12.02
N GLU A 140 5.35 -8.96 12.81
CA GLU A 140 4.58 -10.11 12.36
C GLU A 140 3.16 -9.71 11.96
N GLN A 141 2.49 -8.92 12.81
CA GLN A 141 1.15 -8.40 12.51
C GLN A 141 1.17 -7.50 11.27
N MET A 142 2.20 -6.67 11.11
CA MET A 142 2.36 -5.82 9.93
C MET A 142 2.62 -6.64 8.66
N THR A 143 3.39 -7.72 8.77
CA THR A 143 3.62 -8.65 7.66
C THR A 143 2.31 -9.34 7.23
N ASP A 144 1.50 -9.77 8.19
CA ASP A 144 0.17 -10.35 7.89
C ASP A 144 -0.77 -9.30 7.28
N ALA A 145 -0.74 -8.06 7.75
CA ALA A 145 -1.50 -6.95 7.17
C ALA A 145 -1.09 -6.67 5.71
N LEU A 146 0.19 -6.79 5.37
CA LEU A 146 0.65 -6.69 3.99
C LEU A 146 0.11 -7.81 3.10
N PHE A 147 -0.01 -9.05 3.60
CA PHE A 147 -0.67 -10.12 2.85
C PHE A 147 -2.16 -9.87 2.67
N HIS A 148 -2.87 -9.29 3.66
CA HIS A 148 -4.25 -8.83 3.48
C HIS A 148 -4.34 -7.75 2.41
N THR A 149 -3.47 -6.76 2.46
CA THR A 149 -3.40 -5.69 1.46
C THR A 149 -3.14 -6.26 0.06
N ALA A 150 -2.25 -7.25 -0.07
CA ALA A 150 -1.97 -7.92 -1.34
C ALA A 150 -3.20 -8.67 -1.88
N ALA A 151 -3.96 -9.36 -1.02
CA ALA A 151 -5.19 -10.06 -1.43
C ALA A 151 -6.25 -9.08 -1.93
N ILE A 152 -6.47 -7.97 -1.23
CA ILE A 152 -7.43 -6.93 -1.64
C ILE A 152 -6.95 -6.26 -2.93
N GLY A 153 -5.66 -5.91 -3.03
CA GLY A 153 -5.07 -5.36 -4.24
C GLY A 153 -5.25 -6.29 -5.46
N TYR A 154 -5.07 -7.58 -5.27
CA TYR A 154 -5.31 -8.57 -6.31
C TYR A 154 -6.78 -8.60 -6.78
N LEU A 155 -7.74 -8.55 -5.85
CA LEU A 155 -9.17 -8.46 -6.19
C LEU A 155 -9.50 -7.20 -6.99
N LEU A 156 -8.96 -6.06 -6.57
CA LEU A 156 -9.16 -4.80 -7.27
C LEU A 156 -8.58 -4.85 -8.69
N MET A 157 -7.38 -5.37 -8.86
CA MET A 157 -6.77 -5.55 -10.18
C MET A 157 -7.61 -6.43 -11.10
N ASN A 158 -8.24 -7.50 -10.58
CA ASN A 158 -9.15 -8.34 -11.35
C ASN A 158 -10.42 -7.58 -11.78
N ILE A 159 -10.99 -6.76 -10.90
CA ILE A 159 -12.16 -5.93 -11.22
C ILE A 159 -11.80 -4.91 -12.31
N PHE A 160 -10.68 -4.22 -12.17
CA PHE A 160 -10.20 -3.24 -13.14
C PHE A 160 -9.83 -3.90 -14.48
N SER A 161 -9.13 -5.03 -14.46
CA SER A 161 -8.79 -5.78 -15.67
C SER A 161 -10.03 -6.26 -16.42
N SER A 162 -11.10 -6.62 -15.72
CA SER A 162 -12.38 -7.01 -16.33
C SER A 162 -13.13 -5.80 -16.91
N SER A 163 -12.97 -4.61 -16.32
CA SER A 163 -13.62 -3.37 -16.77
C SER A 163 -12.81 -2.61 -17.82
N THR A 164 -11.47 -2.79 -17.87
CA THR A 164 -10.62 -2.12 -18.87
C THR A 164 -10.81 -2.66 -20.28
N ASN A 165 -11.30 -3.89 -20.45
CA ASN A 165 -11.73 -4.36 -21.77
C ASN A 165 -12.95 -3.59 -22.30
N LEU A 166 -13.73 -2.93 -21.45
CA LEU A 166 -14.86 -2.10 -21.85
C LEU A 166 -14.58 -0.58 -21.67
N ALA A 167 -13.93 -0.21 -20.58
CA ALA A 167 -13.61 1.19 -20.23
C ALA A 167 -12.30 1.69 -20.85
N GLY A 168 -11.34 0.80 -21.10
CA GLY A 168 -10.08 1.14 -21.77
C GLY A 168 -10.29 1.66 -23.18
N ASP A 169 -11.18 1.00 -23.94
CA ASP A 169 -11.54 1.42 -25.30
C ASP A 169 -12.32 2.73 -25.31
N VAL A 170 -13.19 2.98 -24.33
CA VAL A 170 -13.96 4.22 -24.22
C VAL A 170 -13.06 5.37 -23.71
N CYS A 171 -12.18 5.13 -22.77
CA CYS A 171 -11.33 6.18 -22.19
C CYS A 171 -10.19 6.60 -23.14
N THR A 172 -9.55 5.65 -23.83
CA THR A 172 -8.55 5.94 -24.86
C THR A 172 -9.17 6.60 -26.09
N THR A 173 -10.41 6.24 -26.46
CA THR A 173 -11.11 6.81 -27.61
C THR A 173 -11.64 8.23 -27.33
N LEU A 174 -12.08 8.52 -26.09
CA LEU A 174 -12.69 9.83 -25.76
C LEU A 174 -11.70 10.85 -25.17
N PHE A 175 -10.67 10.44 -24.47
CA PHE A 175 -9.83 11.37 -23.69
C PHE A 175 -8.33 11.28 -23.98
N GLY A 176 -7.88 10.35 -24.80
CA GLY A 176 -6.48 10.26 -25.26
C GLY A 176 -5.43 10.09 -24.16
N SER A 177 -5.84 9.84 -22.91
CA SER A 177 -4.89 9.68 -21.80
C SER A 177 -5.48 8.89 -20.62
N THR A 178 -4.62 8.09 -20.00
CA THR A 178 -4.88 7.27 -18.82
C THR A 178 -5.02 8.08 -17.51
N SER A 179 -5.06 9.40 -17.57
CA SER A 179 -5.00 10.29 -16.39
C SER A 179 -6.27 10.33 -15.52
N ILE A 180 -7.43 9.90 -16.03
CA ILE A 180 -8.67 9.86 -15.24
C ILE A 180 -8.74 8.62 -14.32
N LEU A 181 -8.11 7.52 -14.71
CA LEU A 181 -8.01 6.32 -13.86
C LEU A 181 -7.19 6.57 -12.58
N THR A 182 -6.25 7.50 -12.61
CA THR A 182 -5.40 7.81 -11.44
C THR A 182 -6.15 8.52 -10.30
N LEU A 183 -7.22 9.26 -10.55
CA LEU A 183 -8.00 9.93 -9.50
C LEU A 183 -8.91 8.96 -8.73
N THR A 184 -9.51 7.99 -9.40
CA THR A 184 -10.33 6.95 -8.75
C THR A 184 -9.49 5.92 -8.00
N GLU A 185 -8.24 5.71 -8.38
CA GLU A 185 -7.33 4.80 -7.70
C GLU A 185 -6.94 5.26 -6.30
N TRP A 186 -6.81 6.57 -6.05
CA TRP A 186 -6.51 7.10 -4.73
C TRP A 186 -7.59 6.79 -3.69
N GLU A 187 -8.85 6.93 -4.07
CA GLU A 187 -9.98 6.59 -3.19
C GLU A 187 -10.01 5.11 -2.86
N VAL A 188 -9.75 4.26 -3.85
CA VAL A 188 -9.72 2.81 -3.69
C VAL A 188 -8.60 2.37 -2.74
N TRP A 189 -7.39 2.92 -2.88
CA TRP A 189 -6.27 2.56 -2.02
C TRP A 189 -6.37 3.14 -0.61
N LEU A 190 -7.01 4.28 -0.47
CA LEU A 190 -7.37 4.82 0.85
C LEU A 190 -8.39 3.91 1.54
N CYS A 191 -9.38 3.39 0.81
CA CYS A 191 -10.32 2.39 1.31
C CYS A 191 -9.65 1.06 1.67
N VAL A 192 -8.65 0.61 0.89
CA VAL A 192 -7.85 -0.59 1.21
C VAL A 192 -7.06 -0.39 2.50
N GLY A 193 -6.40 0.75 2.65
CA GLY A 193 -5.68 1.09 3.87
C GLY A 193 -6.61 1.14 5.09
N LEU A 194 -7.79 1.74 4.94
CA LEU A 194 -8.82 1.77 5.99
C LEU A 194 -9.40 0.39 6.28
N ALA A 195 -9.67 -0.44 5.27
CA ALA A 195 -10.17 -1.80 5.45
C ALA A 195 -9.16 -2.69 6.19
N VAL A 196 -7.86 -2.54 5.89
CA VAL A 196 -6.78 -3.23 6.62
C VAL A 196 -6.69 -2.71 8.05
N ALA A 197 -6.84 -1.40 8.26
CA ALA A 197 -6.88 -0.80 9.58
C ALA A 197 -8.03 -1.35 10.44
N VAL A 198 -9.22 -1.49 9.84
CA VAL A 198 -10.41 -2.07 10.53
C VAL A 198 -10.24 -3.57 10.83
N THR A 199 -9.47 -4.30 10.02
CA THR A 199 -9.22 -5.73 10.24
C THR A 199 -8.17 -5.97 11.34
N LEU A 200 -7.32 -4.98 11.61
CA LEU A 200 -6.30 -5.02 12.67
C LEU A 200 -6.82 -4.50 14.03
N LEU A 201 -7.97 -3.81 14.06
CA LEU A 201 -8.66 -3.36 15.26
C LEU A 201 -9.64 -4.40 15.79
#